data_268bc84706b42c8b9beb76fab834218e
#
_entry.id   268bc84706b42c8b9beb76fab834218e
#
_cell.length_a   1.000
_cell.length_b   1.000
_cell.length_c   1.000
_cell.angle_alpha   90.00
_cell.angle_beta   90.00
_cell.angle_gamma   90.00
#
_symmetry.space_group_name_H-M   'P 1'
#
loop_
_entity.id
_entity.type
_entity.pdbx_description
1 polymer ?
#
loop_
_entity_poly.entity_id
_entity_poly.type
_entity_poly.pdbx_seq_one_letter_code
_entity_poly.pdbx_strand_id
1 'polypeptide(L)'
;RDRLFKEILIGLKRAKELGKIPDFVAVDTWGVDYALLDEWDESIGEIYCYRDGRTKTAVPAVHERIPFSRLYERTGIQYQPFNTVYQLFADKRSGRLSGAKSFLMLPDYFHFLLTGVKKQEYTNATTTGMVNALTRSWDEEILGSLGFDRSLFGGLSRPGERVGKFKKEVADFVGYEAEVMLPATHDTASAVLAAPLSGRTPYISSGTWSLLGVERPEACTTDEAREKNYSNEGSINGDFRLQQNIMGLWMIQQVRHELDDKYSFDEPVSYT
;
A
#
# COMPACT_ATOMS: atom_id res chain seq x y z
N ARG A 1 -3.52 6.55 -13.31
CA ARG A 1 -3.10 7.62 -12.43
C ARG A 1 -4.03 8.83 -12.54
N ASP A 2 -3.98 9.56 -13.64
CA ASP A 2 -4.69 10.83 -13.84
C ASP A 2 -6.21 10.69 -13.72
N ARG A 3 -6.75 9.57 -14.18
CA ARG A 3 -8.17 9.26 -14.00
C ARG A 3 -8.56 9.11 -12.53
N LEU A 4 -7.78 8.37 -11.74
CA LEU A 4 -8.06 8.17 -10.31
C LEU A 4 -8.01 9.50 -9.55
N PHE A 5 -6.98 10.32 -9.79
CA PHE A 5 -6.88 11.62 -9.15
C PHE A 5 -8.03 12.55 -9.54
N LYS A 6 -8.43 12.55 -10.82
CA LYS A 6 -9.60 13.30 -11.29
C LYS A 6 -10.88 12.88 -10.56
N GLU A 7 -11.09 11.56 -10.35
CA GLU A 7 -12.27 11.07 -9.62
C GLU A 7 -12.22 11.49 -8.13
N ILE A 8 -11.05 11.52 -7.51
CA ILE A 8 -10.88 12.07 -6.15
C ILE A 8 -11.33 13.53 -6.11
N LEU A 9 -10.86 14.37 -7.04
CA LEU A 9 -11.25 15.78 -7.11
C LEU A 9 -12.76 15.97 -7.37
N ILE A 10 -13.35 15.16 -8.25
CA ILE A 10 -14.80 15.18 -8.51
C ILE A 10 -15.56 14.80 -7.23
N GLY A 11 -15.14 13.76 -6.52
CA GLY A 11 -15.74 13.35 -5.25
C GLY A 11 -15.69 14.45 -4.19
N LEU A 12 -14.53 15.11 -4.03
CA LEU A 12 -14.36 16.24 -3.13
C LEU A 12 -15.27 17.42 -3.51
N LYS A 13 -15.35 17.76 -4.80
CA LYS A 13 -16.27 18.79 -5.28
C LYS A 13 -17.73 18.43 -4.99
N ARG A 14 -18.10 17.16 -5.19
CA ARG A 14 -19.45 16.66 -4.90
C ARG A 14 -19.80 16.78 -3.41
N ALA A 15 -18.84 16.60 -2.51
CA ALA A 15 -19.08 16.82 -1.06
C ALA A 15 -19.56 18.25 -0.78
N LYS A 16 -18.94 19.26 -1.44
CA LYS A 16 -19.41 20.66 -1.33
C LYS A 16 -20.82 20.84 -1.85
N GLU A 17 -21.15 20.28 -3.02
CA GLU A 17 -22.49 20.38 -3.61
C GLU A 17 -23.58 19.78 -2.69
N LEU A 18 -23.20 18.77 -1.90
CA LEU A 18 -24.07 18.15 -0.91
C LEU A 18 -24.08 18.89 0.46
N GLY A 19 -23.40 20.03 0.55
CA GLY A 19 -23.27 20.80 1.80
C GLY A 19 -22.41 20.13 2.88
N LYS A 20 -21.54 19.15 2.50
CA LYS A 20 -20.68 18.38 3.39
C LYS A 20 -19.22 18.75 3.14
N ILE A 21 -18.84 19.98 3.51
CA ILE A 21 -17.46 20.44 3.37
C ILE A 21 -16.63 19.86 4.52
N PRO A 22 -15.59 19.05 4.23
CA PRO A 22 -14.75 18.49 5.28
C PRO A 22 -13.68 19.50 5.72
N ASP A 23 -13.31 19.48 7.00
CA ASP A 23 -12.13 20.17 7.52
C ASP A 23 -10.85 19.39 7.15
N PHE A 24 -10.94 18.05 7.15
CA PHE A 24 -9.84 17.14 6.88
C PHE A 24 -10.18 16.15 5.76
N VAL A 25 -9.18 15.86 4.94
CA VAL A 25 -9.26 14.87 3.87
C VAL A 25 -8.13 13.85 4.06
N ALA A 26 -8.43 12.61 3.83
CA ALA A 26 -7.47 11.51 3.87
C ALA A 26 -7.73 10.57 2.69
N VAL A 27 -6.67 9.92 2.19
CA VAL A 27 -6.76 8.93 1.10
C VAL A 27 -6.02 7.68 1.55
N ASP A 28 -6.70 6.55 1.53
CA ASP A 28 -6.11 5.23 1.62
C ASP A 28 -6.27 4.48 0.30
N THR A 29 -5.42 3.50 0.06
CA THR A 29 -5.47 2.63 -1.10
C THR A 29 -5.00 1.22 -0.74
N TRP A 30 -5.02 0.32 -1.74
CA TRP A 30 -4.31 -0.95 -1.63
C TRP A 30 -2.79 -0.72 -1.52
N GLY A 31 -2.07 -1.72 -1.02
CA GLY A 31 -0.62 -1.69 -0.90
C GLY A 31 0.13 -1.90 -2.22
N VAL A 32 1.45 -1.90 -2.14
CA VAL A 32 2.46 -2.31 -3.11
C VAL A 32 2.65 -1.45 -4.35
N ASP A 33 1.67 -0.66 -4.80
CA ASP A 33 1.80 0.23 -5.95
C ASP A 33 2.40 1.58 -5.56
N TYR A 34 3.19 2.17 -6.46
CA TYR A 34 3.96 3.39 -6.18
C TYR A 34 4.16 4.26 -7.42
N ALA A 35 4.50 5.51 -7.17
CA ALA A 35 4.99 6.48 -8.15
C ALA A 35 6.48 6.77 -7.93
N LEU A 36 7.20 7.04 -9.02
CA LEU A 36 8.54 7.61 -9.02
C LEU A 36 8.46 9.04 -9.52
N LEU A 37 9.12 9.97 -8.83
CA LEU A 37 9.17 11.36 -9.24
C LEU A 37 10.60 11.76 -9.57
N ASP A 38 10.76 12.65 -10.55
CA ASP A 38 12.02 13.25 -10.94
C ASP A 38 12.39 14.48 -10.09
N GLU A 39 13.38 15.25 -10.51
CA GLU A 39 13.87 16.45 -9.82
C GLU A 39 12.89 17.62 -9.87
N TRP A 40 11.91 17.61 -10.77
CA TRP A 40 10.83 18.60 -10.87
C TRP A 40 9.53 18.14 -10.21
N ASP A 41 9.57 17.00 -9.50
CA ASP A 41 8.41 16.36 -8.90
C ASP A 41 7.36 15.85 -9.90
N GLU A 42 7.79 15.64 -11.15
CA GLU A 42 6.96 15.05 -12.18
C GLU A 42 7.09 13.50 -12.16
N SER A 43 5.97 12.82 -12.48
CA SER A 43 5.95 11.36 -12.47
C SER A 43 6.75 10.77 -13.62
N ILE A 44 7.68 9.87 -13.31
CA ILE A 44 8.45 9.10 -14.29
C ILE A 44 7.60 7.95 -14.84
N GLY A 45 7.02 8.17 -16.00
CA GLY A 45 6.19 7.19 -16.69
C GLY A 45 4.90 6.84 -15.96
N GLU A 46 4.30 5.70 -16.31
CA GLU A 46 3.04 5.24 -15.74
C GLU A 46 3.23 4.53 -14.40
N ILE A 47 2.20 4.60 -13.54
CA ILE A 47 2.11 3.74 -12.35
C ILE A 47 1.61 2.37 -12.81
N TYR A 48 2.39 1.34 -12.55
CA TYR A 48 2.00 -0.03 -12.87
C TYR A 48 1.06 -0.60 -11.81
N CYS A 49 0.05 -1.33 -12.26
CA CYS A 49 -0.75 -2.16 -11.37
C CYS A 49 0.08 -3.37 -10.90
N TYR A 50 -0.05 -3.75 -9.65
CA TYR A 50 0.65 -4.89 -9.07
C TYR A 50 0.41 -6.23 -9.81
N ARG A 51 -0.67 -6.33 -10.59
CA ARG A 51 -0.96 -7.51 -11.43
C ARG A 51 -0.15 -7.56 -12.72
N ASP A 52 0.68 -6.56 -12.99
CA ASP A 52 1.58 -6.54 -14.14
C ASP A 52 2.65 -7.65 -14.02
N GLY A 53 2.94 -8.28 -15.15
CA GLY A 53 3.84 -9.44 -15.18
C GLY A 53 5.35 -9.13 -15.15
N ARG A 54 5.76 -7.85 -15.04
CA ARG A 54 7.18 -7.43 -15.14
C ARG A 54 8.08 -7.99 -14.04
N THR A 55 7.49 -8.41 -12.92
CA THR A 55 8.24 -8.97 -11.78
C THR A 55 8.70 -10.40 -11.97
N LYS A 56 8.19 -11.15 -12.95
CA LYS A 56 8.50 -12.57 -13.17
C LYS A 56 10.00 -12.86 -13.25
N THR A 57 10.76 -11.99 -13.93
CA THR A 57 12.23 -12.12 -14.04
C THR A 57 12.99 -11.38 -12.94
N ALA A 58 12.33 -10.49 -12.21
CA ALA A 58 12.92 -9.72 -11.11
C ALA A 58 13.04 -10.57 -9.84
N VAL A 59 12.04 -11.39 -9.54
CA VAL A 59 12.00 -12.22 -8.32
C VAL A 59 13.25 -13.12 -8.18
N PRO A 60 13.63 -13.96 -9.15
CA PRO A 60 14.84 -14.76 -9.03
C PRO A 60 16.10 -13.91 -8.85
N ALA A 61 16.22 -12.83 -9.60
CA ALA A 61 17.39 -11.96 -9.54
C ALA A 61 17.51 -11.16 -8.22
N VAL A 62 16.39 -10.88 -7.53
CA VAL A 62 16.39 -10.37 -6.17
C VAL A 62 16.89 -11.44 -5.21
N HIS A 63 16.37 -12.67 -5.32
CA HIS A 63 16.75 -13.77 -4.41
C HIS A 63 18.20 -14.23 -4.56
N GLU A 64 18.82 -14.02 -5.73
CA GLU A 64 20.27 -14.21 -5.92
C GLU A 64 21.11 -13.19 -5.13
N ARG A 65 20.59 -11.98 -4.87
CA ARG A 65 21.26 -10.90 -4.12
C ARG A 65 20.99 -10.96 -2.64
N ILE A 66 19.74 -11.24 -2.28
CA ILE A 66 19.26 -11.39 -0.91
C ILE A 66 18.22 -12.51 -0.87
N PRO A 67 18.50 -13.65 -0.21
CA PRO A 67 17.56 -14.78 -0.13
C PRO A 67 16.24 -14.38 0.51
N PHE A 68 15.13 -15.01 0.09
CA PHE A 68 13.82 -14.69 0.66
C PHE A 68 13.77 -14.92 2.18
N SER A 69 14.45 -15.92 2.71
CA SER A 69 14.58 -16.14 4.16
C SER A 69 15.12 -14.90 4.88
N ARG A 70 16.11 -14.23 4.27
CA ARG A 70 16.69 -13.02 4.83
C ARG A 70 15.75 -11.81 4.68
N LEU A 71 15.07 -11.67 3.53
CA LEU A 71 14.03 -10.65 3.36
C LEU A 71 12.95 -10.80 4.42
N TYR A 72 12.47 -12.03 4.65
CA TYR A 72 11.42 -12.29 5.63
C TYR A 72 11.90 -12.04 7.06
N GLU A 73 13.07 -12.51 7.43
CA GLU A 73 13.67 -12.26 8.75
C GLU A 73 13.70 -10.76 9.09
N ARG A 74 14.00 -9.92 8.09
CA ARG A 74 14.14 -8.49 8.29
C ARG A 74 12.81 -7.74 8.24
N THR A 75 11.87 -8.17 7.43
CA THR A 75 10.62 -7.43 7.18
C THR A 75 9.37 -8.12 7.71
N GLY A 76 9.40 -9.44 7.84
CA GLY A 76 8.23 -10.25 8.17
C GLY A 76 7.15 -10.28 7.08
N ILE A 77 7.45 -9.78 5.87
CA ILE A 77 6.45 -9.69 4.80
C ILE A 77 6.42 -10.99 4.00
N GLN A 78 5.21 -11.55 3.84
CA GLN A 78 4.96 -12.76 3.05
C GLN A 78 5.48 -12.62 1.61
N TYR A 79 5.84 -13.73 1.02
CA TYR A 79 6.18 -13.75 -0.40
C TYR A 79 4.92 -13.55 -1.26
N GLN A 80 4.98 -12.52 -2.08
CA GLN A 80 4.09 -12.34 -3.22
C GLN A 80 4.92 -11.83 -4.40
N PRO A 81 4.74 -12.37 -5.62
CA PRO A 81 5.55 -11.97 -6.77
C PRO A 81 5.42 -10.49 -7.12
N PHE A 82 4.39 -9.84 -6.62
CA PHE A 82 4.09 -8.43 -6.84
C PHE A 82 4.52 -7.49 -5.71
N ASN A 83 5.21 -7.97 -4.65
CA ASN A 83 5.70 -7.07 -3.61
C ASN A 83 6.58 -5.97 -4.23
N THR A 84 6.51 -4.78 -3.67
CA THR A 84 7.16 -3.58 -4.23
C THR A 84 8.66 -3.78 -4.42
N VAL A 85 9.32 -4.52 -3.54
CA VAL A 85 10.76 -4.83 -3.65
C VAL A 85 11.10 -5.45 -5.02
N TYR A 86 10.24 -6.34 -5.54
CA TYR A 86 10.43 -6.94 -6.87
C TYR A 86 10.06 -6.00 -8.00
N GLN A 87 8.98 -5.22 -7.81
CA GLN A 87 8.54 -4.22 -8.79
C GLN A 87 9.61 -3.14 -8.98
N LEU A 88 10.14 -2.60 -7.89
CA LEU A 88 11.17 -1.57 -7.91
C LEU A 88 12.49 -2.11 -8.50
N PHE A 89 12.82 -3.37 -8.24
CA PHE A 89 13.98 -4.01 -8.85
C PHE A 89 13.80 -4.22 -10.37
N ALA A 90 12.59 -4.53 -10.83
CA ALA A 90 12.28 -4.59 -12.26
C ALA A 90 12.44 -3.20 -12.90
N ASP A 91 11.95 -2.15 -12.26
CA ASP A 91 12.10 -0.76 -12.71
C ASP A 91 13.58 -0.34 -12.75
N LYS A 92 14.39 -0.75 -11.78
CA LYS A 92 15.84 -0.52 -11.80
C LYS A 92 16.48 -1.19 -13.02
N ARG A 93 16.15 -2.44 -13.30
CA ARG A 93 16.70 -3.18 -14.44
C ARG A 93 16.30 -2.61 -15.80
N SER A 94 15.13 -2.03 -15.89
CA SER A 94 14.65 -1.35 -17.11
C SER A 94 15.23 0.06 -17.30
N GLY A 95 15.98 0.58 -16.32
CA GLY A 95 16.50 1.95 -16.33
C GLY A 95 15.51 3.01 -15.86
N ARG A 96 14.30 2.64 -15.48
CA ARG A 96 13.26 3.59 -15.06
C ARG A 96 13.59 4.35 -13.77
N LEU A 97 14.44 3.77 -12.91
CA LEU A 97 14.95 4.47 -11.72
C LEU A 97 15.99 5.56 -12.05
N SER A 98 16.50 5.59 -13.30
CA SER A 98 17.39 6.66 -13.74
C SER A 98 16.64 8.00 -13.76
N GLY A 99 17.11 8.97 -13.00
CA GLY A 99 16.44 10.27 -12.84
C GLY A 99 15.41 10.34 -11.71
N ALA A 100 15.04 9.21 -11.08
CA ALA A 100 14.15 9.23 -9.93
C ALA A 100 14.82 9.95 -8.73
N LYS A 101 14.06 10.82 -8.08
CA LYS A 101 14.45 11.58 -6.89
C LYS A 101 13.54 11.31 -5.70
N SER A 102 12.35 10.77 -5.94
CA SER A 102 11.43 10.39 -4.88
C SER A 102 10.67 9.12 -5.24
N PHE A 103 10.43 8.31 -4.23
CA PHE A 103 9.56 7.15 -4.25
C PHE A 103 8.36 7.44 -3.35
N LEU A 104 7.14 7.30 -3.83
CA LEU A 104 5.93 7.50 -3.04
C LEU A 104 4.99 6.31 -3.27
N MET A 105 4.47 5.72 -2.19
CA MET A 105 3.36 4.78 -2.31
C MET A 105 2.15 5.48 -2.94
N LEU A 106 1.26 4.74 -3.55
CA LEU A 106 0.14 5.32 -4.29
C LEU A 106 -0.70 6.32 -3.47
N PRO A 107 -1.08 6.05 -2.21
CA PRO A 107 -1.83 7.03 -1.41
C PRO A 107 -0.99 8.26 -1.05
N ASP A 108 0.30 8.07 -0.76
CA ASP A 108 1.22 9.18 -0.49
C ASP A 108 1.38 10.09 -1.72
N TYR A 109 1.37 9.49 -2.91
CA TYR A 109 1.38 10.24 -4.16
C TYR A 109 0.09 11.06 -4.33
N PHE A 110 -1.07 10.54 -3.99
CA PHE A 110 -2.31 11.32 -4.01
C PHE A 110 -2.30 12.45 -2.97
N HIS A 111 -1.79 12.22 -1.77
CA HIS A 111 -1.59 13.27 -0.78
C HIS A 111 -0.65 14.37 -1.31
N PHE A 112 0.45 13.97 -1.97
CA PHE A 112 1.35 14.92 -2.63
C PHE A 112 0.64 15.72 -3.74
N LEU A 113 -0.16 15.07 -4.58
CA LEU A 113 -0.93 15.77 -5.62
C LEU A 113 -1.93 16.78 -5.04
N LEU A 114 -2.51 16.49 -3.87
CA LEU A 114 -3.43 17.40 -3.17
C LEU A 114 -2.71 18.58 -2.52
N THR A 115 -1.51 18.40 -1.98
CA THR A 115 -0.85 19.36 -1.07
C THR A 115 0.47 19.92 -1.57
N GLY A 116 1.17 19.22 -2.46
CA GLY A 116 2.57 19.50 -2.82
C GLY A 116 3.58 19.02 -1.79
N VAL A 117 3.17 18.37 -0.70
CA VAL A 117 4.05 17.86 0.35
C VAL A 117 4.24 16.36 0.23
N LYS A 118 5.49 15.92 0.16
CA LYS A 118 5.84 14.49 0.10
C LYS A 118 5.97 13.92 1.51
N LYS A 119 5.20 12.89 1.79
CA LYS A 119 5.31 12.04 2.99
C LYS A 119 5.30 10.59 2.57
N GLN A 120 5.78 9.69 3.42
CA GLN A 120 5.75 8.24 3.22
C GLN A 120 5.16 7.62 4.47
N GLU A 121 3.96 7.08 4.36
CA GLU A 121 3.23 6.58 5.52
C GLU A 121 3.61 5.12 5.83
N TYR A 122 3.78 4.84 7.11
CA TYR A 122 4.34 3.61 7.64
C TYR A 122 3.54 2.36 7.27
N THR A 123 2.21 2.37 7.42
CA THR A 123 1.38 1.15 7.24
C THR A 123 1.45 0.63 5.81
N ASN A 124 1.39 1.53 4.82
CA ASN A 124 1.54 1.16 3.41
C ASN A 124 3.00 0.85 3.06
N ALA A 125 3.96 1.62 3.60
CA ALA A 125 5.39 1.36 3.37
C ALA A 125 5.79 -0.06 3.80
N THR A 126 5.22 -0.61 4.87
CA THR A 126 5.54 -2.00 5.29
C THR A 126 5.16 -3.04 4.25
N THR A 127 4.13 -2.81 3.43
CA THR A 127 3.73 -3.75 2.36
C THR A 127 4.80 -3.93 1.28
N THR A 128 5.76 -3.02 1.21
CA THR A 128 6.81 -3.02 0.19
C THR A 128 7.77 -4.20 0.29
N GLY A 129 7.91 -4.81 1.48
CA GLY A 129 8.97 -5.77 1.78
C GLY A 129 10.36 -5.11 1.90
N MET A 130 10.42 -3.81 2.22
CA MET A 130 11.67 -3.05 2.37
C MET A 130 11.75 -2.27 3.69
N VAL A 131 10.75 -2.38 4.56
CA VAL A 131 10.76 -1.78 5.91
C VAL A 131 11.19 -2.84 6.92
N ASN A 132 12.18 -2.50 7.74
CA ASN A 132 12.69 -3.39 8.77
C ASN A 132 11.69 -3.49 9.94
N ALA A 133 11.32 -4.71 10.30
CA ALA A 133 10.33 -4.99 11.35
C ALA A 133 10.81 -4.57 12.75
N LEU A 134 12.13 -4.59 13.02
CA LEU A 134 12.67 -4.21 14.31
C LEU A 134 12.82 -2.69 14.45
N THR A 135 13.42 -2.04 13.45
CA THR A 135 13.69 -0.60 13.50
C THR A 135 12.51 0.26 13.02
N ARG A 136 11.53 -0.34 12.36
CA ARG A 136 10.36 0.33 11.78
C ARG A 136 10.73 1.46 10.82
N SER A 137 11.83 1.29 10.11
CA SER A 137 12.38 2.21 9.12
C SER A 137 12.78 1.45 7.85
N TRP A 138 13.09 2.17 6.79
CA TRP A 138 13.63 1.56 5.57
C TRP A 138 14.87 0.73 5.89
N ASP A 139 14.93 -0.47 5.34
CA ASP A 139 15.98 -1.45 5.66
C ASP A 139 17.23 -1.21 4.81
N GLU A 140 18.30 -0.73 5.45
CA GLU A 140 19.54 -0.37 4.77
C GLU A 140 20.24 -1.58 4.10
N GLU A 141 20.12 -2.80 4.69
CA GLU A 141 20.69 -4.00 4.10
C GLU A 141 19.96 -4.38 2.81
N ILE A 142 18.62 -4.33 2.82
CA ILE A 142 17.80 -4.65 1.64
C ILE A 142 18.07 -3.62 0.55
N LEU A 143 18.00 -2.33 0.87
CA LEU A 143 18.25 -1.26 -0.09
C LEU A 143 19.65 -1.37 -0.70
N GLY A 144 20.67 -1.58 0.14
CA GLY A 144 22.06 -1.72 -0.29
C GLY A 144 22.29 -2.96 -1.15
N SER A 145 21.78 -4.14 -0.73
CA SER A 145 21.93 -5.40 -1.49
C SER A 145 21.31 -5.33 -2.89
N LEU A 146 20.20 -4.60 -3.03
CA LEU A 146 19.52 -4.41 -4.30
C LEU A 146 20.04 -3.19 -5.06
N GLY A 147 20.89 -2.39 -4.42
CA GLY A 147 21.48 -1.17 -4.97
C GLY A 147 20.43 -0.12 -5.28
N PHE A 148 19.44 0.05 -4.40
CA PHE A 148 18.52 1.16 -4.43
C PHE A 148 19.17 2.38 -3.79
N ASP A 149 18.99 3.55 -4.40
CA ASP A 149 19.47 4.79 -3.82
C ASP A 149 18.64 5.13 -2.58
N ARG A 150 19.32 5.22 -1.43
CA ARG A 150 18.68 5.56 -0.14
C ARG A 150 17.93 6.89 -0.19
N SER A 151 18.39 7.81 -1.00
CA SER A 151 17.82 9.15 -1.13
C SER A 151 16.40 9.19 -1.71
N LEU A 152 15.97 8.11 -2.38
CA LEU A 152 14.59 7.95 -2.87
C LEU A 152 13.57 7.84 -1.73
N PHE A 153 14.04 7.38 -0.56
CA PHE A 153 13.19 7.01 0.57
C PHE A 153 13.32 8.04 1.68
N GLY A 154 12.26 8.80 1.91
CA GLY A 154 12.16 9.75 3.02
C GLY A 154 12.01 9.06 4.39
N GLY A 155 11.87 9.85 5.44
CA GLY A 155 11.48 9.34 6.75
C GLY A 155 10.03 8.85 6.73
N LEU A 156 9.75 7.74 7.42
CA LEU A 156 8.39 7.22 7.54
C LEU A 156 7.58 8.06 8.51
N SER A 157 6.41 8.47 8.06
CA SER A 157 5.40 9.18 8.86
C SER A 157 4.38 8.21 9.45
N ARG A 158 3.72 8.63 10.52
CA ARG A 158 2.70 7.82 11.19
C ARG A 158 1.28 8.26 10.81
N PRO A 159 0.30 7.36 10.88
CA PRO A 159 -1.10 7.76 10.82
C PRO A 159 -1.42 8.86 11.84
N GLY A 160 -2.29 9.79 11.47
CA GLY A 160 -2.65 10.95 12.29
C GLY A 160 -1.77 12.18 12.08
N GLU A 161 -0.65 12.07 11.37
CA GLU A 161 0.16 13.25 11.02
C GLU A 161 -0.51 14.10 9.95
N ARG A 162 -0.33 15.42 10.07
CA ARG A 162 -0.75 16.37 9.04
C ARG A 162 0.22 16.33 7.85
N VAL A 163 -0.34 16.35 6.64
CA VAL A 163 0.44 16.49 5.40
C VAL A 163 0.56 17.96 5.04
N GLY A 164 -0.56 18.66 4.92
CA GLY A 164 -0.63 20.06 4.56
C GLY A 164 -2.01 20.46 4.07
N LYS A 165 -2.17 21.74 3.71
CA LYS A 165 -3.39 22.26 3.10
C LYS A 165 -3.44 21.89 1.61
N PHE A 166 -4.62 21.93 1.03
CA PHE A 166 -4.78 21.84 -0.41
C PHE A 166 -3.93 22.88 -1.13
N LYS A 167 -3.31 22.47 -2.25
CA LYS A 167 -2.74 23.42 -3.20
C LYS A 167 -3.85 24.35 -3.71
N LYS A 168 -3.46 25.56 -4.12
CA LYS A 168 -4.40 26.55 -4.63
C LYS A 168 -5.26 26.01 -5.76
N GLU A 169 -4.66 25.28 -6.70
CA GLU A 169 -5.37 24.71 -7.85
C GLU A 169 -6.42 23.68 -7.43
N VAL A 170 -6.13 22.90 -6.40
CA VAL A 170 -7.07 21.92 -5.81
C VAL A 170 -8.21 22.66 -5.13
N ALA A 171 -7.90 23.62 -4.25
CA ALA A 171 -8.90 24.41 -3.54
C ALA A 171 -9.82 25.18 -4.49
N ASP A 172 -9.27 25.78 -5.54
CA ASP A 172 -10.04 26.49 -6.58
C ASP A 172 -10.98 25.51 -7.33
N PHE A 173 -10.53 24.31 -7.65
CA PHE A 173 -11.32 23.31 -8.36
C PHE A 173 -12.48 22.76 -7.52
N VAL A 174 -12.20 22.37 -6.26
CA VAL A 174 -13.21 21.79 -5.34
C VAL A 174 -14.10 22.88 -4.73
N GLY A 175 -13.56 24.11 -4.64
CA GLY A 175 -14.26 25.31 -4.19
C GLY A 175 -14.27 25.50 -2.67
N TYR A 176 -13.33 24.88 -1.93
CA TYR A 176 -13.09 25.08 -0.50
C TYR A 176 -11.67 24.72 -0.12
N GLU A 177 -11.23 25.20 1.04
CA GLU A 177 -9.97 24.81 1.68
C GLU A 177 -10.21 23.60 2.60
N ALA A 178 -9.26 22.68 2.61
CA ALA A 178 -9.21 21.61 3.60
C ALA A 178 -7.76 21.25 3.90
N GLU A 179 -7.54 20.54 4.99
CA GLU A 179 -6.25 20.02 5.39
C GLU A 179 -6.17 18.51 5.09
N VAL A 180 -5.03 18.05 4.57
CA VAL A 180 -4.80 16.62 4.30
C VAL A 180 -4.08 16.01 5.50
N MET A 181 -4.62 14.89 5.99
CA MET A 181 -4.04 14.09 7.06
C MET A 181 -3.71 12.70 6.55
N LEU A 182 -2.68 12.08 7.13
CA LEU A 182 -2.38 10.67 6.88
C LEU A 182 -3.36 9.78 7.65
N PRO A 183 -4.16 8.95 6.99
CA PRO A 183 -4.81 7.81 7.64
C PRO A 183 -3.79 6.68 7.83
N ALA A 184 -4.19 5.50 8.26
CA ALA A 184 -3.47 4.30 7.91
C ALA A 184 -3.66 4.08 6.40
N THR A 185 -2.65 4.45 5.59
CA THR A 185 -2.84 4.58 4.13
C THR A 185 -2.99 3.25 3.40
N HIS A 186 -2.70 2.12 4.06
CA HIS A 186 -3.09 0.80 3.58
C HIS A 186 -4.55 0.52 3.99
N ASP A 187 -5.44 0.33 3.03
CA ASP A 187 -6.89 0.14 3.22
C ASP A 187 -7.24 -0.93 4.27
N THR A 188 -6.50 -2.05 4.28
CA THR A 188 -6.66 -3.09 5.30
C THR A 188 -6.28 -2.58 6.70
N ALA A 189 -5.26 -1.71 6.82
CA ALA A 189 -4.89 -1.13 8.11
C ALA A 189 -6.00 -0.19 8.63
N SER A 190 -6.56 0.63 7.74
CA SER A 190 -7.72 1.47 8.06
C SER A 190 -8.95 0.65 8.45
N ALA A 191 -9.23 -0.44 7.74
CA ALA A 191 -10.35 -1.33 8.05
C ALA A 191 -10.19 -2.01 9.42
N VAL A 192 -8.99 -2.49 9.75
CA VAL A 192 -8.70 -3.11 11.06
C VAL A 192 -8.81 -2.08 12.19
N LEU A 193 -8.33 -0.86 11.97
CA LEU A 193 -8.48 0.25 12.92
C LEU A 193 -9.95 0.56 13.23
N ALA A 194 -10.81 0.52 12.22
CA ALA A 194 -12.23 0.81 12.37
C ALA A 194 -13.02 -0.31 13.09
N ALA A 195 -12.45 -1.51 13.18
CA ALA A 195 -13.09 -2.64 13.85
C ALA A 195 -12.98 -2.49 15.38
N PRO A 196 -14.03 -2.82 16.16
CA PRO A 196 -14.03 -2.72 17.62
C PRO A 196 -13.23 -3.87 18.26
N LEU A 197 -11.97 -3.99 17.91
CA LEU A 197 -11.09 -5.04 18.43
C LEU A 197 -10.64 -4.73 19.85
N SER A 198 -10.49 -5.75 20.67
CA SER A 198 -9.98 -5.65 22.03
C SER A 198 -9.01 -6.80 22.33
N GLY A 199 -7.87 -6.48 22.91
CA GLY A 199 -6.84 -7.47 23.25
C GLY A 199 -6.36 -8.25 22.02
N ARG A 200 -6.31 -9.58 22.11
CA ARG A 200 -5.87 -10.46 21.02
C ARG A 200 -7.03 -11.00 20.17
N THR A 201 -7.99 -10.15 19.87
CA THR A 201 -9.14 -10.54 19.03
C THR A 201 -8.68 -10.77 17.59
N PRO A 202 -8.90 -11.98 17.01
CA PRO A 202 -8.65 -12.18 15.59
C PRO A 202 -9.70 -11.43 14.76
N TYR A 203 -9.29 -11.01 13.57
CA TYR A 203 -10.18 -10.37 12.60
C TYR A 203 -10.12 -11.08 11.24
N ILE A 204 -11.15 -10.90 10.44
CA ILE A 204 -11.15 -11.21 9.01
C ILE A 204 -11.48 -9.92 8.27
N SER A 205 -10.50 -9.38 7.54
CA SER A 205 -10.74 -8.33 6.55
C SER A 205 -11.17 -9.01 5.26
N SER A 206 -12.47 -8.97 4.96
CA SER A 206 -13.07 -9.71 3.85
C SER A 206 -13.34 -8.80 2.66
N GLY A 207 -12.63 -9.04 1.57
CA GLY A 207 -12.76 -8.34 0.29
C GLY A 207 -12.47 -9.28 -0.87
N THR A 208 -11.96 -8.78 -1.98
CA THR A 208 -11.42 -9.58 -3.09
C THR A 208 -10.38 -10.57 -2.57
N TRP A 209 -9.51 -10.11 -1.70
CA TRP A 209 -8.66 -10.88 -0.81
C TRP A 209 -9.32 -10.92 0.57
N SER A 210 -9.22 -12.04 1.28
CA SER A 210 -9.58 -12.09 2.70
C SER A 210 -8.34 -12.36 3.53
N LEU A 211 -8.15 -11.54 4.55
CA LEU A 211 -6.99 -11.57 5.44
C LEU A 211 -7.45 -11.94 6.84
N LEU A 212 -7.05 -13.12 7.32
CA LEU A 212 -7.24 -13.53 8.72
C LEU A 212 -6.02 -13.07 9.51
N GLY A 213 -6.21 -12.29 10.56
CA GLY A 213 -5.11 -11.72 11.31
C GLY A 213 -5.41 -11.41 12.77
N VAL A 214 -4.36 -10.98 13.45
CA VAL A 214 -4.38 -10.49 14.83
C VAL A 214 -3.35 -9.38 14.98
N GLU A 215 -3.65 -8.35 15.78
CA GLU A 215 -2.67 -7.31 16.10
C GLU A 215 -1.70 -7.79 17.20
N ARG A 216 -0.42 -7.42 17.05
CA ARG A 216 0.68 -7.76 17.97
C ARG A 216 1.65 -6.60 18.11
N PRO A 217 2.23 -6.38 19.29
CA PRO A 217 3.23 -5.32 19.50
C PRO A 217 4.54 -5.57 18.75
N GLU A 218 4.86 -6.83 18.47
CA GLU A 218 6.11 -7.26 17.82
C GLU A 218 5.83 -8.14 16.62
N ALA A 219 6.66 -8.02 15.58
CA ALA A 219 6.61 -8.88 14.41
C ALA A 219 7.01 -10.33 14.75
N CYS A 220 6.38 -11.29 14.08
CA CYS A 220 6.74 -12.70 14.14
C CYS A 220 7.48 -13.08 12.85
N THR A 221 8.81 -13.00 12.88
CA THR A 221 9.66 -13.24 11.69
C THR A 221 10.36 -14.61 11.74
N THR A 222 9.76 -15.58 12.43
CA THR A 222 10.31 -16.95 12.54
C THR A 222 10.22 -17.72 11.23
N ASP A 223 11.06 -18.75 11.08
CA ASP A 223 11.01 -19.65 9.93
C ASP A 223 9.64 -20.32 9.79
N GLU A 224 9.00 -20.70 10.89
CA GLU A 224 7.65 -21.28 10.86
C GLU A 224 6.62 -20.29 10.30
N ALA A 225 6.69 -19.02 10.71
CA ALA A 225 5.80 -17.98 10.19
C ALA A 225 6.04 -17.73 8.70
N ARG A 226 7.30 -17.77 8.26
CA ARG A 226 7.69 -17.67 6.85
C ARG A 226 7.13 -18.84 6.04
N GLU A 227 7.32 -20.08 6.49
CA GLU A 227 6.87 -21.29 5.80
C GLU A 227 5.35 -21.37 5.67
N LYS A 228 4.64 -20.86 6.68
CA LYS A 228 3.18 -20.72 6.65
C LYS A 228 2.70 -19.46 5.95
N ASN A 229 3.61 -18.69 5.36
CA ASN A 229 3.32 -17.48 4.59
C ASN A 229 2.52 -16.42 5.36
N TYR A 230 2.83 -16.21 6.65
CA TYR A 230 2.30 -15.09 7.41
C TYR A 230 2.98 -13.76 7.02
N SER A 231 2.21 -12.68 7.03
CA SER A 231 2.71 -11.31 6.81
C SER A 231 2.62 -10.50 8.10
N ASN A 232 3.62 -9.66 8.36
CA ASN A 232 3.68 -8.74 9.49
C ASN A 232 3.63 -7.31 8.99
N GLU A 233 2.44 -6.83 8.66
CA GLU A 233 2.27 -5.47 8.17
C GLU A 233 2.06 -4.48 9.31
N GLY A 234 2.54 -3.26 9.14
CA GLY A 234 2.45 -2.22 10.16
C GLY A 234 1.01 -1.82 10.48
N SER A 235 0.74 -1.62 11.77
CA SER A 235 -0.49 -1.03 12.31
C SER A 235 -0.25 0.40 12.80
N ILE A 236 -1.29 1.08 13.20
CA ILE A 236 -1.29 2.53 13.47
C ILE A 236 -0.38 2.97 14.61
N ASN A 237 -0.26 2.17 15.66
CA ASN A 237 0.55 2.48 16.86
C ASN A 237 2.01 2.02 16.73
N GLY A 238 2.43 1.57 15.54
CA GLY A 238 3.70 0.90 15.32
C GLY A 238 3.67 -0.58 15.69
N ASP A 239 2.52 -1.12 16.05
CA ASP A 239 2.26 -2.55 16.18
C ASP A 239 2.24 -3.23 14.81
N PHE A 240 2.06 -4.54 14.79
CA PHE A 240 1.99 -5.33 13.58
C PHE A 240 0.66 -6.08 13.47
N ARG A 241 0.14 -6.13 12.27
CA ARG A 241 -0.92 -7.04 11.88
C ARG A 241 -0.27 -8.33 11.38
N LEU A 242 -0.20 -9.34 12.26
CA LEU A 242 0.19 -10.69 11.86
C LEU A 242 -1.00 -11.33 11.17
N GLN A 243 -0.91 -11.51 9.88
CA GLN A 243 -2.04 -11.92 9.06
C GLN A 243 -1.65 -12.92 7.98
N GLN A 244 -2.63 -13.71 7.54
CA GLN A 244 -2.50 -14.65 6.45
C GLN A 244 -3.59 -14.41 5.42
N ASN A 245 -3.23 -14.48 4.16
CA ASN A 245 -4.19 -14.44 3.07
C ASN A 245 -4.90 -15.78 2.95
N ILE A 246 -6.23 -15.77 3.13
CA ILE A 246 -7.08 -16.97 3.09
C ILE A 246 -8.00 -17.02 1.85
N MET A 247 -7.62 -16.31 0.78
CA MET A 247 -8.51 -16.07 -0.37
C MET A 247 -9.73 -15.24 0.05
N GLY A 248 -10.60 -14.88 -0.84
CA GLY A 248 -11.76 -14.07 -0.54
C GLY A 248 -12.80 -14.20 -1.63
N LEU A 249 -13.54 -13.15 -1.88
CA LEU A 249 -14.58 -13.08 -2.91
C LEU A 249 -14.07 -13.37 -4.32
N TRP A 250 -12.75 -13.36 -4.52
CA TRP A 250 -12.12 -13.80 -5.77
C TRP A 250 -12.55 -15.22 -6.16
N MET A 251 -12.72 -16.14 -5.20
CA MET A 251 -13.20 -17.50 -5.48
C MET A 251 -14.60 -17.49 -6.10
N ILE A 252 -15.49 -16.67 -5.56
CA ILE A 252 -16.87 -16.54 -6.10
C ILE A 252 -16.83 -15.91 -7.49
N GLN A 253 -15.95 -14.94 -7.70
CA GLN A 253 -15.75 -14.32 -9.01
C GLN A 253 -15.24 -15.34 -10.05
N GLN A 254 -14.31 -16.23 -9.66
CA GLN A 254 -13.83 -17.30 -10.55
C GLN A 254 -14.93 -18.31 -10.86
N VAL A 255 -15.69 -18.75 -9.88
CA VAL A 255 -16.85 -19.63 -10.11
C VAL A 255 -17.85 -19.01 -11.08
N ARG A 256 -18.13 -17.71 -10.94
CA ARG A 256 -18.98 -17.01 -11.91
C ARG A 256 -18.39 -17.02 -13.33
N HIS A 257 -17.09 -16.76 -13.44
CA HIS A 257 -16.38 -16.81 -14.73
C HIS A 257 -16.44 -18.21 -15.37
N GLU A 258 -16.26 -19.27 -14.59
CA GLU A 258 -16.40 -20.66 -15.06
C GLU A 258 -17.83 -20.99 -15.49
N LEU A 259 -18.81 -20.23 -15.03
CA LEU A 259 -20.21 -20.32 -15.41
C LEU A 259 -20.63 -19.26 -16.44
N ASP A 260 -19.66 -18.73 -17.20
CA ASP A 260 -19.86 -17.70 -18.24
C ASP A 260 -20.61 -16.44 -17.73
N ASP A 261 -20.38 -16.06 -16.47
CA ASP A 261 -21.05 -14.94 -15.78
C ASP A 261 -22.59 -14.98 -15.84
N LYS A 262 -23.13 -16.17 -15.98
CA LYS A 262 -24.59 -16.41 -16.13
C LYS A 262 -25.40 -15.93 -14.93
N TYR A 263 -24.80 -15.94 -13.72
CA TYR A 263 -25.49 -15.60 -12.48
C TYR A 263 -25.03 -14.24 -11.96
N SER A 264 -25.97 -13.46 -11.41
CA SER A 264 -25.64 -12.22 -10.69
C SER A 264 -25.01 -12.53 -9.33
N PHE A 265 -24.44 -11.53 -8.64
CA PHE A 265 -23.89 -11.73 -7.30
C PHE A 265 -24.97 -12.04 -6.24
N ASP A 266 -26.21 -11.64 -6.48
CA ASP A 266 -27.35 -11.84 -5.57
C ASP A 266 -27.91 -13.27 -5.64
N GLU A 267 -27.78 -13.94 -6.78
CA GLU A 267 -28.31 -15.29 -6.99
C GLU A 267 -27.62 -16.38 -6.17
N PRO A 268 -26.27 -16.43 -6.00
CA PRO A 268 -25.62 -17.42 -5.16
C PRO A 268 -26.07 -17.39 -3.69
N VAL A 269 -26.48 -16.22 -3.18
CA VAL A 269 -26.93 -16.06 -1.79
C VAL A 269 -28.33 -16.67 -1.56
N SER A 270 -29.13 -16.86 -2.60
CA SER A 270 -30.47 -17.40 -2.50
C SER A 270 -30.54 -18.93 -2.30
N TYR A 271 -29.40 -19.64 -2.42
CA TYR A 271 -29.30 -21.10 -2.26
C TYR A 271 -28.69 -21.53 -0.91
N THR A 272 -28.39 -20.58 -0.04
CA THR A 272 -27.89 -20.81 1.32
C THR A 272 -28.93 -20.41 2.33
#